data_82d7d9d390990b8ee7318e0647e8ca4d
#
_entry.id   82d7d9d390990b8ee7318e0647e8ca4d
#
_cell.length_a   1.000
_cell.length_b   1.000
_cell.length_c   1.000
_cell.angle_alpha   90.00
_cell.angle_beta   90.00
_cell.angle_gamma   90.00
#
_symmetry.space_group_name_H-M   'P 1'
#
loop_
_entity.id
_entity.type
_entity.pdbx_description
1 polymer ?
#
loop_
_entity_poly.entity_id
_entity_poly.type
_entity_poly.pdbx_seq_one_letter_code
_entity_poly.pdbx_strand_id
1 'polypeptide(L)'
;MPYIPFPVQEQTFEACVAQAEQKYAVPSCILRAVHETESSGALSPGLVRANRNGTKDYGVTQINTVWTNYFQRNFGISATQFADNACLAVNGAAYIIRYEINASGDFWTGVGNYHSRTPGEHDRYVRKVATEAERFGCQIR
;
A
#
# COMPACT_ATOMS: atom_id res chain seq x y z
N MET A 1 -14.96 8.59 1.81
CA MET A 1 -13.69 7.93 2.14
C MET A 1 -13.09 8.53 3.38
N PRO A 2 -12.50 7.69 4.24
CA PRO A 2 -11.91 8.21 5.46
C PRO A 2 -10.74 9.14 5.20
N TYR A 3 -10.59 10.11 6.09
CA TYR A 3 -9.46 11.03 6.07
C TYR A 3 -8.17 10.29 6.47
N ILE A 4 -7.08 10.53 5.74
CA ILE A 4 -5.77 9.99 6.13
C ILE A 4 -5.15 10.95 7.15
N PRO A 5 -4.87 10.49 8.39
CA PRO A 5 -4.27 11.37 9.37
C PRO A 5 -2.87 11.80 8.94
N PHE A 6 -2.61 13.10 9.07
CA PHE A 6 -1.35 13.68 8.67
C PHE A 6 -1.04 14.88 9.56
N PRO A 7 0.20 15.06 9.99
CA PRO A 7 1.36 14.17 9.79
C PRO A 7 1.32 12.95 10.70
N VAL A 8 1.97 11.86 10.25
CA VAL A 8 2.13 10.65 11.03
C VAL A 8 3.54 10.67 11.59
N GLN A 9 3.72 11.31 12.73
CA GLN A 9 5.03 11.54 13.30
C GLN A 9 5.25 10.72 14.56
N GLU A 10 6.51 10.48 14.87
CA GLU A 10 6.97 9.90 16.14
C GLU A 10 6.35 8.55 16.46
N GLN A 11 5.96 7.81 15.43
CA GLN A 11 5.44 6.46 15.59
C GLN A 11 6.38 5.48 14.95
N THR A 12 6.52 4.30 15.57
CA THR A 12 7.21 3.21 14.90
C THR A 12 6.41 2.78 13.69
N PHE A 13 7.06 2.18 12.72
CA PHE A 13 6.36 1.66 11.55
C PHE A 13 5.33 0.62 11.94
N GLU A 14 5.64 -0.24 12.93
CA GLU A 14 4.68 -1.23 13.43
C GLU A 14 3.42 -0.59 13.98
N ALA A 15 3.56 0.52 14.71
CA ALA A 15 2.40 1.25 15.23
C ALA A 15 1.58 1.83 14.09
N CYS A 16 2.23 2.33 13.04
CA CYS A 16 1.54 2.85 11.86
C CYS A 16 0.76 1.74 11.14
N VAL A 17 1.35 0.56 11.03
CA VAL A 17 0.68 -0.61 10.44
C VAL A 17 -0.56 -0.98 11.25
N ALA A 18 -0.43 -1.04 12.57
CA ALA A 18 -1.55 -1.37 13.45
C ALA A 18 -2.69 -0.35 13.33
N GLN A 19 -2.37 0.93 13.26
CA GLN A 19 -3.38 1.97 13.07
C GLN A 19 -4.07 1.87 11.72
N ALA A 20 -3.29 1.59 10.66
CA ALA A 20 -3.84 1.43 9.32
C ALA A 20 -4.79 0.23 9.24
N GLU A 21 -4.46 -0.87 9.93
CA GLU A 21 -5.35 -2.03 10.04
C GLU A 21 -6.67 -1.63 10.67
N GLN A 22 -6.63 -0.94 11.80
CA GLN A 22 -7.85 -0.52 12.49
C GLN A 22 -8.68 0.42 11.64
N LYS A 23 -8.04 1.36 10.97
CA LYS A 23 -8.74 2.39 10.22
C LYS A 23 -9.36 1.87 8.94
N TYR A 24 -8.67 1.00 8.22
CA TYR A 24 -9.09 0.56 6.89
C TYR A 24 -9.50 -0.91 6.83
N ALA A 25 -9.43 -1.62 7.94
CA ALA A 25 -9.78 -3.04 8.03
C ALA A 25 -9.02 -3.91 7.00
N VAL A 26 -7.72 -3.65 6.88
CA VAL A 26 -6.80 -4.47 6.12
C VAL A 26 -5.83 -5.10 7.11
N PRO A 27 -5.71 -6.44 7.17
CA PRO A 27 -4.88 -7.08 8.19
C PRO A 27 -3.42 -6.61 8.17
N SER A 28 -2.83 -6.45 9.36
CA SER A 28 -1.43 -6.03 9.50
C SER A 28 -0.49 -6.92 8.71
N CYS A 29 -0.71 -8.24 8.72
CA CYS A 29 0.14 -9.17 7.98
C CYS A 29 0.09 -8.94 6.48
N ILE A 30 -1.04 -8.48 5.95
CA ILE A 30 -1.16 -8.11 4.53
C ILE A 30 -0.40 -6.82 4.26
N LEU A 31 -0.55 -5.81 5.10
CA LEU A 31 0.16 -4.53 4.94
C LEU A 31 1.67 -4.74 5.00
N ARG A 32 2.14 -5.59 5.91
CA ARG A 32 3.56 -5.90 6.02
C ARG A 32 4.05 -6.70 4.82
N ALA A 33 3.21 -7.61 4.30
CA ALA A 33 3.53 -8.36 3.09
C ALA A 33 3.65 -7.45 1.88
N VAL A 34 2.76 -6.49 1.74
CA VAL A 34 2.83 -5.49 0.66
C VAL A 34 4.11 -4.68 0.78
N HIS A 35 4.42 -4.19 1.96
CA HIS A 35 5.66 -3.44 2.22
C HIS A 35 6.89 -4.27 1.83
N GLU A 36 6.94 -5.53 2.24
CA GLU A 36 8.05 -6.42 1.91
C GLU A 36 8.14 -6.68 0.40
N THR A 37 7.00 -6.95 -0.23
CA THR A 37 6.93 -7.21 -1.67
C THR A 37 7.38 -6.01 -2.49
N GLU A 38 6.97 -4.80 -2.08
CA GLU A 38 7.22 -3.59 -2.86
C GLU A 38 8.63 -3.03 -2.70
N SER A 39 9.22 -3.13 -1.52
CA SER A 39 10.50 -2.47 -1.25
C SER A 39 11.45 -3.29 -0.39
N SER A 40 11.19 -4.57 -0.20
CA SER A 40 12.02 -5.46 0.63
C SER A 40 12.18 -4.92 2.06
N GLY A 41 11.12 -4.31 2.58
CA GLY A 41 11.11 -3.80 3.94
C GLY A 41 11.82 -2.46 4.14
N ALA A 42 12.10 -1.72 3.07
CA ALA A 42 12.77 -0.43 3.16
C ALA A 42 11.94 0.58 3.95
N LEU A 43 12.60 1.46 4.69
CA LEU A 43 11.96 2.54 5.44
C LEU A 43 12.56 3.90 5.09
N SER A 44 13.55 3.94 4.19
CA SER A 44 14.24 5.17 3.81
C SER A 44 13.33 6.12 3.05
N PRO A 45 13.44 7.44 3.27
CA PRO A 45 12.67 8.42 2.51
C PRO A 45 13.17 8.52 1.07
N GLY A 46 12.30 9.03 0.20
CA GLY A 46 12.66 9.38 -1.17
C GLY A 46 12.64 8.25 -2.17
N LEU A 47 12.09 7.09 -1.82
CA LEU A 47 12.04 5.97 -2.77
C LEU A 47 11.00 6.26 -3.86
N VAL A 48 11.47 6.36 -5.10
CA VAL A 48 10.63 6.56 -6.28
C VAL A 48 11.17 5.70 -7.41
N ARG A 49 10.30 4.96 -8.07
CA ARG A 49 10.69 4.14 -9.23
C ARG A 49 9.85 4.52 -10.44
N ALA A 50 10.53 4.71 -11.57
CA ALA A 50 9.85 5.03 -12.82
C ALA A 50 9.41 3.75 -13.54
N ASN A 51 8.23 3.81 -14.14
CA ASN A 51 7.68 2.72 -14.94
C ASN A 51 7.79 3.02 -16.43
N ARG A 52 7.77 1.99 -17.27
CA ARG A 52 7.89 2.16 -18.72
C ARG A 52 6.76 2.98 -19.33
N ASN A 53 5.57 2.94 -18.70
CA ASN A 53 4.39 3.64 -19.21
C ASN A 53 4.33 5.12 -18.82
N GLY A 54 5.41 5.66 -18.24
CA GLY A 54 5.49 7.06 -17.86
C GLY A 54 4.96 7.37 -16.46
N THR A 55 4.38 6.39 -15.77
CA THR A 55 3.99 6.56 -14.37
C THR A 55 5.16 6.30 -13.44
N LYS A 56 5.00 6.62 -12.16
CA LYS A 56 5.99 6.34 -11.13
C LYS A 56 5.30 5.70 -9.94
N ASP A 57 6.08 4.97 -9.15
CA ASP A 57 5.62 4.39 -7.90
C ASP A 57 6.39 5.06 -6.76
N TYR A 58 5.68 5.47 -5.72
CA TYR A 58 6.21 6.34 -4.67
C TYR A 58 6.18 5.66 -3.32
N GLY A 59 7.31 5.78 -2.61
CA GLY A 59 7.42 5.38 -1.22
C GLY A 59 7.62 3.89 -1.02
N VAL A 60 7.69 3.51 0.24
CA VAL A 60 8.05 2.13 0.62
C VAL A 60 6.95 1.11 0.30
N THR A 61 5.75 1.57 0.01
CA THR A 61 4.65 0.73 -0.46
C THR A 61 4.36 0.91 -1.95
N GLN A 62 5.14 1.73 -2.64
CA GLN A 62 5.11 1.90 -4.11
C GLN A 62 3.73 2.31 -4.64
N ILE A 63 3.22 3.43 -4.14
CA ILE A 63 1.93 3.98 -4.57
C ILE A 63 2.08 4.62 -5.95
N ASN A 64 1.29 4.15 -6.91
CA ASN A 64 1.37 4.60 -8.30
C ASN A 64 0.85 6.04 -8.48
N THR A 65 1.35 6.70 -9.52
CA THR A 65 0.97 8.07 -9.90
C THR A 65 -0.54 8.26 -9.98
N VAL A 66 -1.29 7.28 -10.49
CA VAL A 66 -2.74 7.39 -10.57
C VAL A 66 -3.34 7.67 -9.20
N TRP A 67 -2.88 6.93 -8.18
CA TRP A 67 -3.36 7.12 -6.82
C TRP A 67 -2.77 8.37 -6.15
N THR A 68 -1.49 8.70 -6.40
CA THR A 68 -0.94 9.92 -5.80
C THR A 68 -1.65 11.16 -6.35
N ASN A 69 -2.05 11.15 -7.62
CA ASN A 69 -2.87 12.23 -8.18
C ASN A 69 -4.22 12.32 -7.49
N TYR A 70 -4.85 11.17 -7.22
CA TYR A 70 -6.12 11.12 -6.49
C TYR A 70 -5.97 11.72 -5.09
N PHE A 71 -4.93 11.33 -4.35
CA PHE A 71 -4.69 11.83 -3.00
C PHE A 71 -4.41 13.34 -3.00
N GLN A 72 -3.68 13.83 -4.00
CA GLN A 72 -3.42 15.25 -4.12
C GLN A 72 -4.71 16.03 -4.34
N ARG A 73 -5.55 15.58 -5.27
CA ARG A 73 -6.81 16.27 -5.58
C ARG A 73 -7.81 16.24 -4.44
N ASN A 74 -7.89 15.13 -3.73
CA ASN A 74 -8.95 14.93 -2.74
C ASN A 74 -8.54 15.25 -1.31
N PHE A 75 -7.24 15.16 -0.99
CA PHE A 75 -6.76 15.34 0.38
C PHE A 75 -5.58 16.29 0.49
N GLY A 76 -5.06 16.81 -0.62
CA GLY A 76 -3.92 17.71 -0.60
C GLY A 76 -2.61 17.03 -0.20
N ILE A 77 -2.52 15.70 -0.34
CA ILE A 77 -1.32 14.95 0.01
C ILE A 77 -0.53 14.68 -1.27
N SER A 78 0.72 15.12 -1.31
CA SER A 78 1.55 15.01 -2.51
C SER A 78 2.24 13.66 -2.63
N ALA A 79 2.66 13.32 -3.84
CA ALA A 79 3.46 12.13 -4.09
C ALA A 79 4.76 12.14 -3.28
N THR A 80 5.40 13.30 -3.16
CA THR A 80 6.63 13.45 -2.38
C THR A 80 6.40 13.10 -0.90
N GLN A 81 5.27 13.47 -0.34
CA GLN A 81 4.94 13.13 1.04
C GLN A 81 4.84 11.62 1.23
N PHE A 82 4.22 10.90 0.29
CA PHE A 82 4.20 9.43 0.34
C PHE A 82 5.61 8.85 0.19
N ALA A 83 6.44 9.42 -0.68
CA ALA A 83 7.81 8.96 -0.89
C ALA A 83 8.66 9.11 0.36
N ASP A 84 8.44 10.19 1.13
CA ASP A 84 9.31 10.55 2.25
C ASP A 84 8.84 10.05 3.60
N ASN A 85 7.62 9.54 3.71
CA ASN A 85 7.03 9.16 4.99
C ASN A 85 6.48 7.73 4.93
N ALA A 86 7.19 6.80 5.55
CA ALA A 86 6.80 5.37 5.53
C ALA A 86 5.43 5.14 6.18
N CYS A 87 5.12 5.85 7.25
CA CYS A 87 3.83 5.71 7.91
C CYS A 87 2.69 6.21 7.02
N LEU A 88 2.90 7.33 6.33
CA LEU A 88 1.91 7.83 5.38
C LEU A 88 1.75 6.85 4.21
N ALA A 89 2.86 6.26 3.75
CA ALA A 89 2.83 5.29 2.66
C ALA A 89 2.00 4.06 3.02
N VAL A 90 2.14 3.51 4.21
CA VAL A 90 1.35 2.34 4.61
C VAL A 90 -0.12 2.70 4.81
N ASN A 91 -0.43 3.90 5.30
CA ASN A 91 -1.79 4.39 5.38
C ASN A 91 -2.42 4.51 3.99
N GLY A 92 -1.69 5.07 3.03
CA GLY A 92 -2.15 5.17 1.64
C GLY A 92 -2.39 3.81 1.01
N ALA A 93 -1.49 2.86 1.23
CA ALA A 93 -1.64 1.50 0.73
C ALA A 93 -2.90 0.84 1.29
N ALA A 94 -3.13 0.97 2.61
CA ALA A 94 -4.31 0.40 3.26
C ALA A 94 -5.60 1.00 2.70
N TYR A 95 -5.61 2.32 2.48
CA TYR A 95 -6.73 3.01 1.86
C TYR A 95 -7.04 2.43 0.49
N ILE A 96 -6.01 2.30 -0.35
CA ILE A 96 -6.17 1.80 -1.72
C ILE A 96 -6.67 0.35 -1.71
N ILE A 97 -6.07 -0.49 -0.89
CA ILE A 97 -6.45 -1.91 -0.82
C ILE A 97 -7.91 -2.03 -0.38
N ARG A 98 -8.32 -1.27 0.63
CA ARG A 98 -9.73 -1.28 1.07
C ARG A 98 -10.66 -0.80 -0.04
N TYR A 99 -10.27 0.24 -0.75
CA TYR A 99 -11.05 0.72 -1.89
C TYR A 99 -11.22 -0.39 -2.94
N GLU A 100 -10.13 -1.06 -3.29
CA GLU A 100 -10.15 -2.10 -4.32
C GLU A 100 -10.91 -3.35 -3.86
N ILE A 101 -10.83 -3.72 -2.58
CA ILE A 101 -11.63 -4.81 -2.03
C ILE A 101 -13.11 -4.48 -2.15
N ASN A 102 -13.50 -3.27 -1.77
CA ASN A 102 -14.90 -2.85 -1.83
C ASN A 102 -15.41 -2.78 -3.28
N ALA A 103 -14.57 -2.30 -4.19
CA ALA A 103 -14.95 -2.17 -5.60
C ALA A 103 -15.09 -3.52 -6.29
N SER A 104 -14.25 -4.49 -5.95
CA SER A 104 -14.26 -5.83 -6.57
C SER A 104 -15.20 -6.80 -5.85
N GLY A 105 -15.47 -6.57 -4.58
CA GLY A 105 -16.23 -7.51 -3.75
C GLY A 105 -15.45 -8.73 -3.32
N ASP A 106 -14.13 -8.74 -3.51
CA ASP A 106 -13.29 -9.90 -3.19
C ASP A 106 -11.94 -9.45 -2.60
N PHE A 107 -11.57 -10.09 -1.49
CA PHE A 107 -10.36 -9.69 -0.75
C PHE A 107 -9.09 -9.78 -1.61
N TRP A 108 -8.82 -10.97 -2.16
CA TRP A 108 -7.57 -11.16 -2.91
C TRP A 108 -7.54 -10.42 -4.25
N THR A 109 -8.72 -10.25 -4.86
CA THR A 109 -8.82 -9.39 -6.06
C THR A 109 -8.45 -7.96 -5.71
N GLY A 110 -8.92 -7.46 -4.57
CA GLY A 110 -8.57 -6.11 -4.11
C GLY A 110 -7.09 -5.97 -3.83
N VAL A 111 -6.48 -6.93 -3.15
CA VAL A 111 -5.04 -6.92 -2.89
C VAL A 111 -4.25 -6.91 -4.20
N GLY A 112 -4.62 -7.77 -5.15
CA GLY A 112 -3.94 -7.82 -6.44
C GLY A 112 -4.09 -6.55 -7.25
N ASN A 113 -5.26 -5.94 -7.22
CA ASN A 113 -5.54 -4.69 -7.93
C ASN A 113 -4.73 -3.51 -7.42
N TYR A 114 -4.23 -3.59 -6.20
CA TYR A 114 -3.29 -2.59 -5.69
C TYR A 114 -2.10 -2.44 -6.64
N HIS A 115 -1.60 -3.54 -7.16
CA HIS A 115 -0.47 -3.56 -8.07
C HIS A 115 -0.90 -3.43 -9.54
N SER A 116 -1.82 -4.28 -9.98
CA SER A 116 -2.20 -4.35 -11.40
C SER A 116 -3.52 -5.10 -11.57
N ARG A 117 -4.30 -4.67 -12.54
CA ARG A 117 -5.50 -5.41 -12.96
C ARG A 117 -5.22 -6.34 -14.15
N THR A 118 -4.02 -6.26 -14.73
CA THR A 118 -3.60 -7.16 -15.80
C THR A 118 -3.48 -8.58 -15.24
N PRO A 119 -4.21 -9.58 -15.76
CA PRO A 119 -4.33 -10.89 -15.11
C PRO A 119 -3.02 -11.56 -14.72
N GLY A 120 -2.06 -11.64 -15.61
CA GLY A 120 -0.78 -12.29 -15.30
C GLY A 120 0.01 -11.58 -14.20
N GLU A 121 0.11 -10.26 -14.28
CA GLU A 121 0.81 -9.46 -13.27
C GLU A 121 0.07 -9.47 -11.95
N HIS A 122 -1.26 -9.35 -12.00
CA HIS A 122 -2.12 -9.42 -10.83
C HIS A 122 -1.90 -10.74 -10.08
N ASP A 123 -1.96 -11.86 -10.79
CA ASP A 123 -1.85 -13.18 -10.15
C ASP A 123 -0.47 -13.41 -9.55
N ARG A 124 0.59 -12.98 -10.22
CA ARG A 124 1.96 -13.09 -9.69
C ARG A 124 2.10 -12.27 -8.40
N TYR A 125 1.53 -11.08 -8.39
CA TYR A 125 1.58 -10.20 -7.23
C TYR A 125 0.84 -10.82 -6.04
N VAL A 126 -0.36 -11.34 -6.27
CA VAL A 126 -1.14 -12.02 -5.22
C VAL A 126 -0.35 -13.16 -4.60
N ARG A 127 0.31 -13.98 -5.44
CA ARG A 127 1.12 -15.09 -4.92
C ARG A 127 2.29 -14.61 -4.06
N LYS A 128 2.96 -13.54 -4.49
CA LYS A 128 4.07 -12.96 -3.70
C LYS A 128 3.58 -12.42 -2.37
N VAL A 129 2.49 -11.67 -2.39
CA VAL A 129 1.93 -11.11 -1.15
C VAL A 129 1.46 -12.22 -0.23
N ALA A 130 0.79 -13.24 -0.74
CA ALA A 130 0.32 -14.37 0.07
C ALA A 130 1.50 -15.09 0.75
N THR A 131 2.57 -15.33 0.01
CA THR A 131 3.77 -15.95 0.57
C THR A 131 4.38 -15.11 1.71
N GLU A 132 4.52 -13.80 1.49
CA GLU A 132 5.05 -12.91 2.52
C GLU A 132 4.08 -12.76 3.69
N ALA A 133 2.78 -12.76 3.43
CA ALA A 133 1.77 -12.63 4.47
C ALA A 133 1.84 -13.78 5.48
N GLU A 134 2.11 -15.00 5.01
CA GLU A 134 2.29 -16.14 5.91
C GLU A 134 3.47 -15.92 6.86
N ARG A 135 4.57 -15.32 6.37
CA ARG A 135 5.73 -15.00 7.20
C ARG A 135 5.38 -14.00 8.30
N PHE A 136 4.40 -13.13 8.05
CA PHE A 136 3.97 -12.11 9.01
C PHE A 136 2.75 -12.54 9.82
N GLY A 137 2.40 -13.80 9.79
CA GLY A 137 1.39 -14.37 10.66
C GLY A 137 -0.02 -14.51 10.10
N CYS A 138 -0.25 -14.16 8.84
CA CYS A 138 -1.53 -14.46 8.20
C CYS A 138 -1.69 -15.96 8.01
N GLN A 139 -2.90 -16.46 8.26
CA GLN A 139 -3.25 -17.81 7.89
C GLN A 139 -3.87 -17.78 6.50
N ILE A 140 -3.15 -18.33 5.53
CA ILE A 140 -3.60 -18.36 4.14
C ILE A 140 -4.15 -19.74 3.83
N ARG A 141 -5.36 -19.77 3.26
CA ARG A 141 -6.03 -21.03 2.95
C ARG A 141 -6.21 -21.20 1.46
#